data_c7fbc48f2b3b6261677d4220f8fa917f
#
_entry.id   c7fbc48f2b3b6261677d4220f8fa917f
#
_cell.length_a   1.000
_cell.length_b   1.000
_cell.length_c   1.000
_cell.angle_alpha   90.00
_cell.angle_beta   90.00
_cell.angle_gamma   90.00
#
_symmetry.space_group_name_H-M   'P 1'
#
loop_
_entity.id
_entity.type
_entity.pdbx_description
1 polymer ?
#
loop_
_entity_poly.entity_id
_entity_poly.type
_entity_poly.pdbx_seq_one_letter_code
_entity_poly.pdbx_strand_id
1 'polypeptide(L)'
;MLVPNIHNIYFLQIVKANDVGGNFYISKETKGVITARQIKRCLPPANLNPAGHRDSKNLRVKVTVVNAQSHEKTLEYYCKDWLSVIKTRIKDSTYIKYFNIVNNYILPFLGEMHPEEINDLVIMKFGNTLLESGSKNNNPLSPKTVKDILLVLNSVMKHIRLFYKRDLPPVNITYPKRPKRDIRVLTAEEQKRLVEYLTVDIDNCKFGVILAMYTGLRIGEICALKWGEISIENGVIHICHTMQRLQKADSDIGNKTEVLISSPKSDSSDRWIPMTDNVRELCTAMRIGSPEAYVLTGSNMHFMEPRNLQYRFSKYTRDCGISGVTFHTLRHTFATRCVEVGFEIKSLSEILGHSDVKITLNRYVHSSSKMKKENMDKLSTIGF
;
A
#
# COMPACT_ATOMS: atom_id res chain seq x y z
N MET A 1 14.73 -45.69 8.31
CA MET A 1 14.22 -45.10 9.58
C MET A 1 15.11 -43.92 9.92
N LEU A 2 14.69 -42.70 9.59
CA LEU A 2 15.37 -41.44 9.94
C LEU A 2 14.54 -40.76 11.02
N VAL A 3 15.12 -40.61 12.20
CA VAL A 3 14.52 -39.97 13.38
C VAL A 3 14.62 -38.44 13.16
N PRO A 4 13.55 -37.65 13.39
CA PRO A 4 13.61 -36.21 13.19
C PRO A 4 14.46 -35.51 14.25
N ASN A 5 15.22 -34.50 13.81
CA ASN A 5 16.06 -33.66 14.66
C ASN A 5 15.20 -32.81 15.62
N ILE A 6 15.19 -33.17 16.89
CA ILE A 6 14.58 -32.38 17.95
C ILE A 6 15.66 -31.45 18.53
N HIS A 7 15.49 -30.15 18.41
CA HIS A 7 16.34 -29.17 19.07
C HIS A 7 15.85 -29.01 20.51
N ASN A 8 16.52 -29.65 21.45
CA ASN A 8 16.23 -29.48 22.89
C ASN A 8 17.07 -28.34 23.45
N ILE A 9 16.43 -27.31 24.00
CA ILE A 9 17.06 -26.29 24.83
C ILE A 9 17.00 -26.76 26.28
N TYR A 10 18.16 -26.99 26.91
CA TYR A 10 18.25 -27.43 28.29
C TYR A 10 18.41 -26.20 29.21
N PHE A 11 17.49 -26.06 30.17
CA PHE A 11 17.64 -25.10 31.26
C PHE A 11 18.17 -25.86 32.49
N LEU A 12 19.30 -25.39 33.04
CA LEU A 12 19.89 -25.93 34.23
C LEU A 12 19.57 -25.01 35.42
N GLN A 13 18.72 -25.45 36.34
CA GLN A 13 18.47 -24.74 37.58
C GLN A 13 19.26 -25.41 38.69
N ILE A 14 20.22 -24.71 39.26
CA ILE A 14 21.00 -25.18 40.41
C ILE A 14 20.31 -24.66 41.66
N VAL A 15 19.74 -25.56 42.48
CA VAL A 15 19.15 -25.21 43.77
C VAL A 15 20.13 -25.61 44.86
N LYS A 16 20.66 -24.63 45.59
CA LYS A 16 21.34 -24.90 46.85
C LYS A 16 20.29 -25.12 47.96
N ALA A 17 20.45 -26.15 48.72
CA ALA A 17 19.71 -26.30 49.99
C ALA A 17 20.31 -25.27 50.97
N ASN A 18 19.52 -24.30 51.37
CA ASN A 18 19.78 -23.17 52.24
C ASN A 18 20.39 -21.93 51.54
N ASP A 19 19.47 -20.99 51.29
CA ASP A 19 19.61 -19.56 51.02
C ASP A 19 20.22 -19.08 49.70
N VAL A 20 19.42 -18.24 49.05
CA VAL A 20 19.69 -17.32 47.95
C VAL A 20 19.84 -18.01 46.57
N GLY A 21 18.73 -18.09 45.86
CA GLY A 21 18.65 -18.59 44.47
C GLY A 21 19.25 -17.60 43.47
N GLY A 22 20.33 -17.99 42.81
CA GLY A 22 20.82 -17.37 41.58
C GLY A 22 20.43 -18.23 40.40
N ASN A 23 19.68 -17.67 39.44
CA ASN A 23 19.38 -18.32 38.17
C ASN A 23 20.55 -18.09 37.22
N PHE A 24 21.19 -19.16 36.76
CA PHE A 24 22.22 -19.12 35.73
C PHE A 24 21.65 -19.71 34.43
N TYR A 25 21.72 -18.93 33.35
CA TYR A 25 21.29 -19.37 32.02
C TYR A 25 22.53 -19.79 31.22
N ILE A 26 22.55 -21.03 30.74
CA ILE A 26 23.56 -21.46 29.78
C ILE A 26 22.84 -21.78 28.47
N SER A 27 22.98 -20.89 27.49
CA SER A 27 22.59 -21.20 26.12
C SER A 27 23.79 -21.82 25.39
N LYS A 28 23.72 -23.06 25.02
CA LYS A 28 24.66 -23.70 24.12
C LYS A 28 23.94 -24.67 23.22
N GLU A 29 23.95 -24.39 21.91
CA GLU A 29 23.58 -25.38 20.91
C GLU A 29 24.61 -26.51 20.94
N THR A 30 24.26 -27.64 21.50
CA THR A 30 25.03 -28.89 21.36
C THR A 30 24.09 -30.03 21.03
N LYS A 31 24.29 -30.63 19.89
CA LYS A 31 23.74 -31.94 19.56
C LYS A 31 24.46 -32.98 20.44
N GLY A 32 23.75 -33.57 21.40
CA GLY A 32 24.28 -34.71 22.18
C GLY A 32 23.94 -34.68 23.67
N VAL A 33 24.15 -35.81 24.34
CA VAL A 33 23.92 -36.02 25.78
C VAL A 33 24.93 -35.17 26.59
N ILE A 34 24.41 -34.35 27.53
CA ILE A 34 25.27 -33.56 28.43
C ILE A 34 25.88 -34.52 29.45
N THR A 35 27.20 -34.63 29.48
CA THR A 35 27.90 -35.50 30.44
C THR A 35 28.13 -34.77 31.76
N ALA A 36 28.22 -35.53 32.88
CA ALA A 36 28.50 -35.03 34.22
C ALA A 36 29.82 -34.19 34.27
N ARG A 37 30.74 -34.42 33.34
CA ARG A 37 32.00 -33.70 33.19
C ARG A 37 31.82 -32.27 32.64
N GLN A 38 30.80 -32.08 31.78
CA GLN A 38 30.44 -30.77 31.23
C GLN A 38 29.69 -29.93 32.25
N ILE A 39 28.87 -30.53 33.08
CA ILE A 39 28.15 -29.87 34.19
C ILE A 39 29.15 -29.33 35.22
N LYS A 40 30.21 -30.11 35.57
CA LYS A 40 31.24 -29.67 36.51
C LYS A 40 32.06 -28.47 36.05
N ARG A 41 32.20 -28.25 34.74
CA ARG A 41 32.94 -27.08 34.18
C ARG A 41 32.15 -25.78 34.23
N CYS A 42 30.85 -25.82 34.43
CA CYS A 42 29.96 -24.66 34.44
C CYS A 42 29.64 -24.18 35.87
N LEU A 43 30.14 -24.87 36.89
CA LEU A 43 29.96 -24.46 38.29
C LEU A 43 31.01 -23.41 38.65
N PRO A 44 30.65 -22.31 39.38
CA PRO A 44 31.62 -21.36 39.85
C PRO A 44 32.61 -22.07 40.82
N PRO A 45 33.88 -21.59 40.91
CA PRO A 45 34.85 -22.14 41.84
C PRO A 45 34.30 -22.09 43.26
N ALA A 46 34.30 -23.22 43.93
CA ALA A 46 33.83 -23.32 45.30
C ALA A 46 34.65 -22.43 46.22
N ASN A 47 34.03 -21.52 46.95
CA ASN A 47 34.68 -20.78 48.03
C ASN A 47 35.20 -21.78 49.05
N LEU A 48 36.49 -21.84 49.24
CA LEU A 48 37.17 -22.60 50.26
C LEU A 48 36.93 -21.93 51.63
N ASN A 49 36.30 -22.65 52.56
CA ASN A 49 36.33 -22.22 53.98
C ASN A 49 37.76 -22.32 54.52
N PRO A 50 38.15 -21.46 55.49
CA PRO A 50 39.54 -21.41 56.02
C PRO A 50 40.08 -22.70 56.64
N ALA A 51 39.26 -23.76 56.75
CA ALA A 51 39.65 -25.05 57.33
C ALA A 51 39.90 -26.16 56.30
N GLY A 52 39.93 -25.89 55.01
CA GLY A 52 40.39 -26.84 53.98
C GLY A 52 39.51 -28.07 53.72
N HIS A 53 38.31 -28.17 54.26
CA HIS A 53 37.42 -29.33 54.06
C HIS A 53 36.44 -29.07 52.93
N ARG A 54 36.41 -29.97 51.94
CA ARG A 54 35.41 -30.05 50.89
C ARG A 54 34.11 -30.62 51.45
N ASP A 55 33.13 -29.76 51.70
CA ASP A 55 31.75 -30.23 51.93
C ASP A 55 31.13 -30.62 50.60
N SER A 56 31.29 -31.91 50.24
CA SER A 56 30.70 -32.51 49.02
C SER A 56 29.32 -33.14 49.27
N LYS A 57 28.70 -32.89 50.40
CA LYS A 57 27.39 -33.46 50.75
C LYS A 57 26.33 -32.38 50.55
N ASN A 58 25.40 -32.66 49.62
CA ASN A 58 24.13 -31.96 49.37
C ASN A 58 24.06 -30.92 48.23
N LEU A 59 24.71 -31.15 47.10
CA LEU A 59 24.31 -30.47 45.87
C LEU A 59 23.34 -31.41 45.12
N ARG A 60 22.05 -31.18 45.21
CA ARG A 60 21.06 -31.85 44.35
C ARG A 60 20.89 -30.98 43.09
N VAL A 61 21.38 -31.46 41.96
CA VAL A 61 21.13 -30.86 40.66
C VAL A 61 19.83 -31.41 40.12
N LYS A 62 18.78 -30.63 40.13
CA LYS A 62 17.52 -31.00 39.49
C LYS A 62 17.60 -30.54 38.01
N VAL A 63 17.82 -31.50 37.14
CA VAL A 63 17.74 -31.23 35.70
C VAL A 63 16.26 -31.31 35.33
N THR A 64 15.62 -30.18 35.14
CA THR A 64 14.28 -30.13 34.55
C THR A 64 14.48 -29.98 33.06
N VAL A 65 14.24 -31.05 32.32
CA VAL A 65 14.12 -30.97 30.87
C VAL A 65 12.81 -30.22 30.60
N VAL A 66 12.89 -28.94 30.38
CA VAL A 66 11.77 -28.23 29.78
C VAL A 66 11.87 -28.59 28.30
N ASN A 67 11.05 -29.58 27.88
CA ASN A 67 10.72 -29.63 26.48
C ASN A 67 10.17 -28.25 26.17
N ALA A 68 10.97 -27.40 25.53
CA ALA A 68 10.42 -26.33 24.74
C ALA A 68 9.61 -27.05 23.67
N GLN A 69 8.33 -27.37 23.97
CA GLN A 69 7.35 -27.43 22.94
C GLN A 69 7.57 -26.13 22.21
N SER A 70 8.21 -26.19 21.06
CA SER A 70 8.13 -25.12 20.09
C SER A 70 6.61 -24.97 19.92
N HIS A 71 6.01 -23.98 20.57
CA HIS A 71 4.70 -23.52 20.16
C HIS A 71 4.92 -23.21 18.70
N GLU A 72 4.50 -24.13 17.85
CA GLU A 72 4.61 -23.96 16.41
C GLU A 72 3.86 -22.68 16.12
N LYS A 73 4.63 -21.65 15.72
CA LYS A 73 4.10 -20.31 15.56
C LYS A 73 3.09 -20.35 14.42
N THR A 74 1.90 -19.83 14.66
CA THR A 74 0.83 -19.74 13.66
C THR A 74 1.13 -18.68 12.63
N LEU A 75 0.40 -18.65 11.53
CA LEU A 75 0.53 -17.62 10.49
C LEU A 75 0.35 -16.21 11.05
N GLU A 76 -0.49 -16.04 12.07
CA GLU A 76 -0.70 -14.77 12.74
C GLU A 76 0.60 -14.17 13.28
N TYR A 77 1.42 -14.98 13.97
CA TYR A 77 2.71 -14.54 14.46
C TYR A 77 3.59 -14.00 13.32
N TYR A 78 3.69 -14.74 12.22
CA TYR A 78 4.53 -14.36 11.08
C TYR A 78 3.99 -13.15 10.31
N CYS A 79 2.68 -12.98 10.24
CA CYS A 79 2.05 -11.80 9.67
C CYS A 79 2.42 -10.54 10.47
N LYS A 80 2.34 -10.61 11.81
CA LYS A 80 2.71 -9.50 12.69
C LYS A 80 4.19 -9.15 12.58
N ASP A 81 5.05 -10.16 12.55
CA ASP A 81 6.48 -9.99 12.37
C ASP A 81 6.80 -9.34 11.00
N TRP A 82 6.24 -9.88 9.91
CA TRP A 82 6.40 -9.31 8.58
C TRP A 82 5.95 -7.84 8.51
N LEU A 83 4.80 -7.51 9.08
CA LEU A 83 4.31 -6.13 9.15
C LEU A 83 5.29 -5.22 9.89
N SER A 84 5.88 -5.68 11.01
CA SER A 84 6.86 -4.90 11.76
C SER A 84 8.12 -4.60 10.94
N VAL A 85 8.61 -5.59 10.19
CA VAL A 85 9.81 -5.47 9.34
C VAL A 85 9.59 -4.53 8.16
N ILE A 86 8.41 -4.54 7.53
CA ILE A 86 8.16 -3.70 6.37
C ILE A 86 7.76 -2.27 6.72
N LYS A 87 7.33 -1.98 7.96
CA LYS A 87 6.83 -0.66 8.39
C LYS A 87 7.78 0.47 8.04
N THR A 88 9.09 0.28 8.23
CA THR A 88 10.11 1.28 7.95
C THR A 88 10.59 1.32 6.48
N ARG A 89 10.18 0.34 5.67
CA ARG A 89 10.68 0.17 4.29
C ARG A 89 9.70 0.62 3.21
N ILE A 90 8.45 0.84 3.58
CA ILE A 90 7.37 1.21 2.65
C ILE A 90 6.65 2.46 3.12
N LYS A 91 5.97 3.15 2.19
CA LYS A 91 5.17 4.34 2.51
C LYS A 91 3.97 3.97 3.40
N ASP A 92 3.59 4.87 4.31
CA ASP A 92 2.48 4.66 5.26
C ASP A 92 1.19 4.21 4.59
N SER A 93 0.83 4.80 3.45
CA SER A 93 -0.37 4.40 2.69
C SER A 93 -0.33 2.94 2.21
N THR A 94 0.85 2.41 1.89
CA THR A 94 1.04 1.01 1.49
C THR A 94 1.03 0.11 2.71
N TYR A 95 1.67 0.54 3.80
CA TYR A 95 1.66 -0.17 5.08
C TYR A 95 0.23 -0.35 5.60
N ILE A 96 -0.55 0.72 5.64
CA ILE A 96 -1.96 0.69 6.08
C ILE A 96 -2.79 -0.25 5.19
N LYS A 97 -2.58 -0.22 3.87
CA LYS A 97 -3.23 -1.17 2.97
C LYS A 97 -2.89 -2.62 3.33
N TYR A 98 -1.63 -2.94 3.57
CA TYR A 98 -1.19 -4.29 3.92
C TYR A 98 -1.67 -4.71 5.30
N PHE A 99 -1.61 -3.80 6.27
CA PHE A 99 -2.16 -3.99 7.60
C PHE A 99 -3.66 -4.35 7.56
N ASN A 100 -4.44 -3.60 6.79
CA ASN A 100 -5.87 -3.88 6.60
C ASN A 100 -6.13 -5.21 5.87
N ILE A 101 -5.30 -5.57 4.89
CA ILE A 101 -5.41 -6.86 4.19
C ILE A 101 -5.14 -8.00 5.16
N VAL A 102 -4.08 -7.92 5.94
CA VAL A 102 -3.73 -8.94 6.92
C VAL A 102 -4.87 -9.11 7.94
N ASN A 103 -5.28 -8.02 8.61
CA ASN A 103 -6.23 -8.11 9.71
C ASN A 103 -7.67 -8.40 9.28
N ASN A 104 -8.10 -7.89 8.12
CA ASN A 104 -9.50 -8.07 7.71
C ASN A 104 -9.73 -9.31 6.83
N TYR A 105 -8.68 -9.87 6.20
CA TYR A 105 -8.85 -10.97 5.25
C TYR A 105 -7.96 -12.18 5.54
N ILE A 106 -6.67 -12.01 5.86
CA ILE A 106 -5.76 -13.15 6.02
C ILE A 106 -5.97 -13.80 7.40
N LEU A 107 -5.88 -13.01 8.48
CA LEU A 107 -5.96 -13.55 9.84
C LEU A 107 -7.30 -14.24 10.15
N PRO A 108 -8.48 -13.72 9.73
CA PRO A 108 -9.75 -14.39 10.04
C PRO A 108 -9.91 -15.78 9.42
N PHE A 109 -9.19 -16.07 8.33
CA PHE A 109 -9.31 -17.36 7.62
C PHE A 109 -8.13 -18.28 7.83
N LEU A 110 -6.93 -17.73 7.95
CA LEU A 110 -5.68 -18.51 7.94
C LEU A 110 -4.81 -18.26 9.18
N GLY A 111 -5.17 -17.32 10.05
CA GLY A 111 -4.32 -16.84 11.14
C GLY A 111 -3.90 -17.93 12.12
N GLU A 112 -4.79 -18.87 12.44
CA GLU A 112 -4.55 -19.96 13.39
C GLU A 112 -3.78 -21.15 12.77
N MET A 113 -3.69 -21.20 11.43
CA MET A 113 -2.99 -22.27 10.73
C MET A 113 -1.48 -22.15 10.88
N HIS A 114 -0.80 -23.30 10.87
CA HIS A 114 0.65 -23.35 10.75
C HIS A 114 1.08 -23.13 9.28
N PRO A 115 2.21 -22.46 9.02
CA PRO A 115 2.67 -22.20 7.66
C PRO A 115 2.82 -23.46 6.79
N GLU A 116 3.12 -24.60 7.38
CA GLU A 116 3.28 -25.90 6.74
C GLU A 116 1.95 -26.46 6.18
N GLU A 117 0.82 -26.06 6.78
CA GLU A 117 -0.52 -26.46 6.35
C GLU A 117 -1.02 -25.65 5.14
N ILE A 118 -0.39 -24.48 4.89
CA ILE A 118 -0.79 -23.55 3.83
C ILE A 118 -0.19 -23.99 2.50
N ASN A 119 -0.88 -24.89 1.82
CA ASN A 119 -0.54 -25.41 0.51
C ASN A 119 -1.39 -24.77 -0.61
N ASP A 120 -1.13 -25.16 -1.86
CA ASP A 120 -1.81 -24.64 -3.05
C ASP A 120 -3.33 -24.80 -2.97
N LEU A 121 -3.82 -25.93 -2.42
CA LEU A 121 -5.26 -26.21 -2.29
C LEU A 121 -5.93 -25.29 -1.27
N VAL A 122 -5.28 -25.06 -0.13
CA VAL A 122 -5.76 -24.14 0.91
C VAL A 122 -5.86 -22.72 0.34
N ILE A 123 -4.83 -22.26 -0.36
CA ILE A 123 -4.83 -20.92 -0.97
C ILE A 123 -5.89 -20.79 -2.06
N MET A 124 -6.09 -21.83 -2.88
CA MET A 124 -7.14 -21.85 -3.89
C MET A 124 -8.53 -21.75 -3.26
N LYS A 125 -8.81 -22.55 -2.22
CA LYS A 125 -10.08 -22.50 -1.48
C LYS A 125 -10.28 -21.12 -0.84
N PHE A 126 -9.25 -20.58 -0.19
CA PHE A 126 -9.28 -19.24 0.38
C PHE A 126 -9.62 -18.18 -0.67
N GLY A 127 -8.95 -18.21 -1.83
CA GLY A 127 -9.24 -17.31 -2.95
C GLY A 127 -10.68 -17.38 -3.45
N ASN A 128 -11.24 -18.60 -3.56
CA ASN A 128 -12.63 -18.83 -3.97
C ASN A 128 -13.62 -18.30 -2.93
N THR A 129 -13.39 -18.57 -1.64
CA THR A 129 -14.22 -18.03 -0.55
C THR A 129 -14.24 -16.49 -0.59
N LEU A 130 -13.09 -15.85 -0.84
CA LEU A 130 -13.04 -14.39 -0.97
C LEU A 130 -13.82 -13.87 -2.19
N LEU A 131 -13.83 -14.61 -3.29
CA LEU A 131 -14.60 -14.26 -4.49
C LEU A 131 -16.11 -14.43 -4.29
N GLU A 132 -16.54 -15.34 -3.45
CA GLU A 132 -17.95 -15.66 -3.19
C GLU A 132 -18.55 -14.81 -2.06
N SER A 133 -17.83 -14.67 -0.94
CA SER A 133 -18.37 -14.10 0.30
C SER A 133 -17.32 -13.39 1.18
N GLY A 134 -16.25 -12.88 0.58
CA GLY A 134 -15.07 -12.40 1.31
C GLY A 134 -15.22 -11.03 1.99
N SER A 135 -16.32 -10.29 1.83
CA SER A 135 -16.51 -9.03 2.54
C SER A 135 -17.11 -9.22 3.93
N LYS A 136 -16.98 -8.19 4.80
CA LYS A 136 -17.60 -8.19 6.15
C LYS A 136 -19.12 -8.42 6.13
N ASN A 137 -19.78 -8.15 5.00
CA ASN A 137 -21.20 -8.34 4.79
C ASN A 137 -21.52 -9.58 3.93
N ASN A 138 -20.60 -10.53 3.85
CA ASN A 138 -20.70 -11.74 3.02
C ASN A 138 -20.93 -11.46 1.53
N ASN A 139 -20.48 -10.30 1.01
CA ASN A 139 -20.56 -9.99 -0.41
C ASN A 139 -19.28 -10.41 -1.14
N PRO A 140 -19.36 -10.76 -2.43
CA PRO A 140 -18.22 -11.07 -3.28
C PRO A 140 -17.18 -9.96 -3.31
N LEU A 141 -15.90 -10.30 -3.21
CA LEU A 141 -14.82 -9.36 -3.46
C LEU A 141 -14.46 -9.32 -4.95
N SER A 142 -14.00 -8.14 -5.40
CA SER A 142 -13.55 -8.01 -6.78
C SER A 142 -12.30 -8.88 -7.02
N PRO A 143 -12.11 -9.44 -8.25
CA PRO A 143 -10.90 -10.18 -8.61
C PRO A 143 -9.61 -9.40 -8.35
N LYS A 144 -9.67 -8.07 -8.44
CA LYS A 144 -8.55 -7.19 -8.10
C LYS A 144 -8.22 -7.25 -6.61
N THR A 145 -9.23 -7.14 -5.76
CA THR A 145 -9.05 -7.17 -4.30
C THR A 145 -8.49 -8.52 -3.87
N VAL A 146 -9.06 -9.61 -4.39
CA VAL A 146 -8.55 -10.97 -4.10
C VAL A 146 -7.11 -11.15 -4.56
N LYS A 147 -6.76 -10.67 -5.77
CA LYS A 147 -5.37 -10.68 -6.22
C LYS A 147 -4.44 -9.92 -5.27
N ASP A 148 -4.83 -8.72 -4.80
CA ASP A 148 -4.04 -7.93 -3.87
C ASP A 148 -3.84 -8.67 -2.53
N ILE A 149 -4.87 -9.35 -2.02
CA ILE A 149 -4.79 -10.17 -0.80
C ILE A 149 -3.82 -11.34 -0.97
N LEU A 150 -3.94 -12.08 -2.07
CA LEU A 150 -3.06 -13.20 -2.37
C LEU A 150 -1.59 -12.78 -2.58
N LEU A 151 -1.34 -11.59 -3.12
CA LEU A 151 0.02 -11.03 -3.23
C LEU A 151 0.62 -10.72 -1.86
N VAL A 152 -0.17 -10.22 -0.91
CA VAL A 152 0.28 -10.00 0.47
C VAL A 152 0.57 -11.33 1.16
N LEU A 153 -0.33 -12.32 1.05
CA LEU A 153 -0.10 -13.66 1.60
C LEU A 153 1.19 -14.27 1.04
N ASN A 154 1.42 -14.19 -0.27
CA ASN A 154 2.65 -14.67 -0.89
C ASN A 154 3.91 -13.97 -0.34
N SER A 155 3.80 -12.67 -0.04
CA SER A 155 4.90 -11.91 0.56
C SER A 155 5.21 -12.38 1.98
N VAL A 156 4.20 -12.68 2.77
CA VAL A 156 4.34 -13.28 4.12
C VAL A 156 4.98 -14.67 4.03
N MET A 157 4.49 -15.54 3.14
CA MET A 157 5.07 -16.88 2.94
C MET A 157 6.52 -16.84 2.49
N LYS A 158 6.88 -15.89 1.63
CA LYS A 158 8.29 -15.63 1.25
C LYS A 158 9.12 -15.17 2.44
N HIS A 159 8.59 -14.29 3.27
CA HIS A 159 9.27 -13.83 4.48
C HIS A 159 9.58 -15.00 5.42
N ILE A 160 8.63 -15.90 5.64
CA ILE A 160 8.82 -17.09 6.49
C ILE A 160 9.96 -17.97 5.94
N ARG A 161 9.95 -18.27 4.65
CA ARG A 161 11.01 -19.10 4.02
C ARG A 161 12.39 -18.48 4.18
N LEU A 162 12.51 -17.17 3.91
CA LEU A 162 13.81 -16.48 3.87
C LEU A 162 14.39 -16.23 5.27
N PHE A 163 13.58 -15.73 6.19
CA PHE A 163 14.08 -15.25 7.48
C PHE A 163 14.03 -16.33 8.57
N TYR A 164 13.07 -17.23 8.49
CA TYR A 164 12.95 -18.33 9.46
C TYR A 164 13.54 -19.64 8.94
N LYS A 165 14.10 -19.63 7.71
CA LYS A 165 14.73 -20.81 7.06
C LYS A 165 13.86 -22.08 7.14
N ARG A 166 12.53 -21.90 7.13
CA ARG A 166 11.59 -23.01 7.09
C ARG A 166 11.55 -23.59 5.68
N ASP A 167 11.70 -24.88 5.58
CA ASP A 167 11.61 -25.61 4.31
C ASP A 167 10.13 -25.79 3.94
N LEU A 168 9.49 -24.67 3.59
CA LEU A 168 8.13 -24.65 3.10
C LEU A 168 8.14 -24.87 1.59
N PRO A 169 7.29 -25.76 1.06
CA PRO A 169 7.19 -25.93 -0.38
C PRO A 169 6.82 -24.61 -1.07
N PRO A 170 7.35 -24.35 -2.28
CA PRO A 170 6.93 -23.19 -3.04
C PRO A 170 5.43 -23.29 -3.32
N VAL A 171 4.72 -22.20 -3.08
CA VAL A 171 3.28 -22.15 -3.30
C VAL A 171 3.00 -21.55 -4.68
N ASN A 172 2.27 -22.30 -5.53
CA ASN A 172 1.86 -21.85 -6.85
C ASN A 172 0.49 -21.18 -6.76
N ILE A 173 0.50 -19.84 -6.65
CA ILE A 173 -0.72 -19.07 -6.49
C ILE A 173 -1.34 -18.77 -7.87
N THR A 174 -2.52 -19.31 -8.13
CA THR A 174 -3.33 -18.94 -9.28
C THR A 174 -4.13 -17.68 -8.97
N TYR A 175 -3.80 -16.59 -9.66
CA TYR A 175 -4.49 -15.32 -9.47
C TYR A 175 -5.76 -15.23 -10.31
N PRO A 176 -6.87 -14.68 -9.77
CA PRO A 176 -8.10 -14.52 -10.53
C PRO A 176 -7.88 -13.57 -11.72
N LYS A 177 -8.44 -13.95 -12.88
CA LYS A 177 -8.39 -13.14 -14.09
C LYS A 177 -9.29 -11.91 -13.92
N ARG A 178 -8.81 -10.76 -14.38
CA ARG A 178 -9.61 -9.53 -14.43
C ARG A 178 -10.28 -9.44 -15.79
N PRO A 179 -11.59 -9.20 -15.86
CA PRO A 179 -12.20 -8.78 -17.10
C PRO A 179 -11.58 -7.43 -17.52
N LYS A 180 -11.23 -7.29 -18.79
CA LYS A 180 -10.87 -5.98 -19.35
C LYS A 180 -12.14 -5.12 -19.26
N ARG A 181 -12.04 -3.98 -18.59
CA ARG A 181 -13.10 -2.98 -18.58
C ARG A 181 -12.66 -1.82 -19.43
N ASP A 182 -13.52 -1.40 -20.33
CA ASP A 182 -13.28 -0.17 -21.08
C ASP A 182 -13.22 1.02 -20.12
N ILE A 183 -12.35 1.94 -20.43
CA ILE A 183 -12.17 3.15 -19.63
C ILE A 183 -13.31 4.10 -19.98
N ARG A 184 -14.14 4.43 -18.99
CA ARG A 184 -15.19 5.44 -19.14
C ARG A 184 -14.54 6.82 -19.31
N VAL A 185 -14.84 7.48 -20.43
CA VAL A 185 -14.52 8.87 -20.73
C VAL A 185 -15.82 9.64 -20.97
N LEU A 186 -15.82 10.94 -20.77
CA LEU A 186 -16.97 11.79 -21.13
C LEU A 186 -17.07 11.88 -22.66
N THR A 187 -18.29 11.77 -23.21
CA THR A 187 -18.53 12.14 -24.59
C THR A 187 -18.36 13.64 -24.79
N ALA A 188 -18.25 14.10 -26.02
CA ALA A 188 -18.15 15.54 -26.31
C ALA A 188 -19.37 16.32 -25.78
N GLU A 189 -20.56 15.74 -25.93
CA GLU A 189 -21.82 16.31 -25.46
C GLU A 189 -21.91 16.33 -23.92
N GLU A 190 -21.45 15.26 -23.25
CA GLU A 190 -21.39 15.21 -21.79
C GLU A 190 -20.40 16.24 -21.25
N GLN A 191 -19.23 16.35 -21.89
CA GLN A 191 -18.22 17.34 -21.52
C GLN A 191 -18.75 18.76 -21.69
N LYS A 192 -19.42 19.05 -22.81
CA LYS A 192 -20.03 20.35 -23.08
C LYS A 192 -21.06 20.71 -22.01
N ARG A 193 -22.05 19.82 -21.74
CA ARG A 193 -23.05 20.03 -20.68
C ARG A 193 -22.44 20.28 -19.30
N LEU A 194 -21.38 19.52 -18.98
CA LEU A 194 -20.71 19.68 -17.69
C LEU A 194 -19.99 21.05 -17.60
N VAL A 195 -19.30 21.50 -18.66
CA VAL A 195 -18.66 22.81 -18.71
C VAL A 195 -19.71 23.93 -18.56
N GLU A 196 -20.79 23.87 -19.33
CA GLU A 196 -21.89 24.84 -19.26
C GLU A 196 -22.47 24.94 -17.84
N TYR A 197 -22.71 23.81 -17.18
CA TYR A 197 -23.17 23.78 -15.78
C TYR A 197 -22.14 24.37 -14.81
N LEU A 198 -20.86 24.06 -14.98
CA LEU A 198 -19.80 24.50 -14.07
C LEU A 198 -19.49 25.99 -14.19
N THR A 199 -19.69 26.59 -15.37
CA THR A 199 -19.44 28.01 -15.63
C THR A 199 -20.55 28.93 -15.14
N VAL A 200 -21.75 28.41 -14.88
CA VAL A 200 -22.82 29.16 -14.24
C VAL A 200 -22.55 29.27 -12.75
N ASP A 201 -22.51 30.50 -12.20
CA ASP A 201 -22.20 30.78 -10.79
C ASP A 201 -20.99 29.98 -10.28
N ILE A 202 -19.86 30.23 -10.93
CA ILE A 202 -18.63 29.50 -10.66
C ILE A 202 -18.10 29.77 -9.25
N ASP A 203 -18.05 28.70 -8.43
CA ASP A 203 -17.38 28.69 -7.13
C ASP A 203 -16.00 28.01 -7.22
N ASN A 204 -15.22 28.08 -6.15
CA ASN A 204 -13.89 27.49 -6.10
C ASN A 204 -13.90 25.97 -6.38
N CYS A 205 -14.97 25.24 -6.02
CA CYS A 205 -15.08 23.82 -6.28
C CYS A 205 -15.40 23.52 -7.74
N LYS A 206 -16.31 24.29 -8.36
CA LYS A 206 -16.59 24.21 -9.80
C LYS A 206 -15.34 24.54 -10.61
N PHE A 207 -14.65 25.62 -10.23
CA PHE A 207 -13.35 25.98 -10.80
C PHE A 207 -12.35 24.84 -10.73
N GLY A 208 -12.17 24.20 -9.55
CA GLY A 208 -11.28 23.06 -9.39
C GLY A 208 -11.63 21.87 -10.27
N VAL A 209 -12.93 21.60 -10.50
CA VAL A 209 -13.37 20.56 -11.45
C VAL A 209 -13.02 20.91 -12.89
N ILE A 210 -13.22 22.18 -13.30
CA ILE A 210 -12.82 22.66 -14.63
C ILE A 210 -11.30 22.54 -14.79
N LEU A 211 -10.53 23.01 -13.80
CA LEU A 211 -9.08 22.92 -13.82
C LEU A 211 -8.61 21.47 -13.98
N ALA A 212 -9.19 20.53 -13.21
CA ALA A 212 -8.85 19.11 -13.33
C ALA A 212 -9.23 18.51 -14.69
N MET A 213 -10.31 18.99 -15.31
CA MET A 213 -10.75 18.54 -16.63
C MET A 213 -9.81 18.98 -17.75
N TYR A 214 -9.22 20.18 -17.65
CA TYR A 214 -8.32 20.74 -18.66
C TYR A 214 -6.82 20.48 -18.40
N THR A 215 -6.45 19.91 -17.25
CA THR A 215 -5.06 19.62 -16.88
C THR A 215 -4.79 18.15 -16.56
N GLY A 216 -5.85 17.35 -16.42
CA GLY A 216 -5.74 15.95 -16.05
C GLY A 216 -5.26 15.70 -14.60
N LEU A 217 -5.39 16.69 -13.71
CA LEU A 217 -4.98 16.57 -12.30
C LEU A 217 -5.72 15.43 -11.57
N ARG A 218 -5.00 14.78 -10.65
CA ARG A 218 -5.61 13.82 -9.73
C ARG A 218 -6.38 14.56 -8.63
N ILE A 219 -7.43 13.94 -8.10
CA ILE A 219 -8.25 14.55 -7.03
C ILE A 219 -7.43 14.98 -5.82
N GLY A 220 -6.41 14.20 -5.43
CA GLY A 220 -5.53 14.58 -4.32
C GLY A 220 -4.59 15.73 -4.64
N GLU A 221 -4.19 15.87 -5.90
CA GLU A 221 -3.35 16.99 -6.38
C GLU A 221 -4.14 18.30 -6.35
N ILE A 222 -5.37 18.31 -6.90
CA ILE A 222 -6.20 19.52 -6.90
C ILE A 222 -6.63 19.94 -5.48
N CYS A 223 -6.86 18.98 -4.57
CA CYS A 223 -7.20 19.28 -3.18
C CYS A 223 -6.02 19.87 -2.38
N ALA A 224 -4.79 19.57 -2.79
CA ALA A 224 -3.59 20.11 -2.16
C ALA A 224 -3.07 21.39 -2.81
N LEU A 225 -3.56 21.75 -4.01
CA LEU A 225 -3.05 22.86 -4.82
C LEU A 225 -3.30 24.20 -4.14
N LYS A 226 -2.26 25.02 -4.08
CA LYS A 226 -2.28 26.38 -3.57
C LYS A 226 -2.10 27.40 -4.69
N TRP A 227 -2.57 28.62 -4.47
CA TRP A 227 -2.46 29.70 -5.46
C TRP A 227 -1.01 30.08 -5.78
N GLY A 228 -0.07 29.93 -4.84
CA GLY A 228 1.36 30.14 -5.06
C GLY A 228 2.02 29.15 -6.02
N GLU A 229 1.37 28.01 -6.26
CA GLU A 229 1.84 26.97 -7.19
C GLU A 229 1.32 27.22 -8.63
N ILE A 230 0.50 28.26 -8.85
CA ILE A 230 -0.03 28.69 -10.16
C ILE A 230 0.67 29.96 -10.59
N SER A 231 1.61 29.85 -11.52
CA SER A 231 2.26 30.99 -12.14
C SER A 231 1.47 31.46 -13.37
N ILE A 232 0.60 32.47 -13.18
CA ILE A 232 -0.22 33.03 -14.25
C ILE A 232 0.66 33.72 -15.30
N GLU A 233 1.73 34.39 -14.87
CA GLU A 233 2.67 35.08 -15.74
C GLU A 233 3.38 34.10 -16.69
N ASN A 234 3.89 33.00 -16.14
CA ASN A 234 4.61 31.99 -16.93
C ASN A 234 3.65 30.98 -17.59
N GLY A 235 2.35 31.04 -17.30
CA GLY A 235 1.36 30.13 -17.87
C GLY A 235 1.55 28.67 -17.45
N VAL A 236 1.99 28.41 -16.19
CA VAL A 236 2.28 27.05 -15.71
C VAL A 236 1.72 26.79 -14.32
N ILE A 237 1.42 25.51 -14.04
CA ILE A 237 0.99 25.02 -12.73
C ILE A 237 2.03 24.03 -12.24
N HIS A 238 2.54 24.22 -11.02
CA HIS A 238 3.47 23.31 -10.35
C HIS A 238 2.70 22.32 -9.47
N ILE A 239 2.85 21.03 -9.73
CA ILE A 239 2.21 19.97 -8.95
C ILE A 239 3.28 19.31 -8.08
N CYS A 240 3.40 19.75 -6.83
CA CYS A 240 4.39 19.30 -5.87
C CYS A 240 3.77 18.71 -4.59
N HIS A 241 2.44 18.71 -4.48
CA HIS A 241 1.75 18.13 -3.32
C HIS A 241 0.56 17.25 -3.72
N THR A 242 0.22 16.31 -2.85
CA THR A 242 -1.00 15.51 -2.95
C THR A 242 -1.62 15.30 -1.58
N MET A 243 -2.93 15.35 -1.51
CA MET A 243 -3.72 15.15 -0.29
C MET A 243 -4.39 13.80 -0.30
N GLN A 244 -4.31 13.08 0.81
CA GLN A 244 -5.02 11.82 1.00
C GLN A 244 -5.46 11.66 2.47
N ARG A 245 -6.58 11.00 2.71
CA ARG A 245 -6.99 10.61 4.07
C ARG A 245 -6.54 9.17 4.31
N LEU A 246 -5.76 8.96 5.36
CA LEU A 246 -5.26 7.66 5.77
C LEU A 246 -5.84 7.25 7.11
N GLN A 247 -6.00 5.95 7.31
CA GLN A 247 -6.33 5.36 8.59
C GLN A 247 -5.06 5.36 9.46
N LYS A 248 -5.19 5.68 10.75
CA LYS A 248 -4.10 5.52 11.71
C LYS A 248 -3.96 4.04 12.08
N ALA A 249 -2.74 3.51 12.05
CA ALA A 249 -2.49 2.11 12.37
C ALA A 249 -2.60 1.80 13.88
N ASP A 250 -2.34 2.80 14.74
CA ASP A 250 -2.18 2.61 16.19
C ASP A 250 -3.31 3.30 17.01
N SER A 251 -4.50 3.56 16.44
CA SER A 251 -5.55 4.28 17.16
C SER A 251 -6.51 3.34 17.88
N ASP A 252 -6.21 3.00 19.13
CA ASP A 252 -7.18 2.37 20.02
C ASP A 252 -8.22 3.38 20.56
N ILE A 253 -7.89 4.67 20.62
CA ILE A 253 -8.77 5.73 21.15
C ILE A 253 -8.60 7.01 20.30
N GLY A 254 -9.68 7.49 19.65
CA GLY A 254 -9.71 8.79 18.96
C GLY A 254 -10.01 8.73 17.45
N ASN A 255 -9.64 9.77 16.73
CA ASN A 255 -9.85 9.86 15.28
C ASN A 255 -9.07 8.77 14.54
N LYS A 256 -9.81 7.79 14.00
CA LYS A 256 -9.26 6.63 13.27
C LYS A 256 -8.56 7.00 11.95
N THR A 257 -8.68 8.25 11.50
CA THR A 257 -8.13 8.71 10.22
C THR A 257 -7.56 10.12 10.35
N GLU A 258 -6.54 10.40 9.52
CA GLU A 258 -5.95 11.75 9.40
C GLU A 258 -5.78 12.12 7.92
N VAL A 259 -5.76 13.44 7.66
CA VAL A 259 -5.45 13.96 6.34
C VAL A 259 -3.94 14.19 6.27
N LEU A 260 -3.32 13.55 5.29
CA LEU A 260 -1.90 13.72 4.99
C LEU A 260 -1.76 14.51 3.69
N ILE A 261 -1.04 15.63 3.76
CA ILE A 261 -0.55 16.37 2.59
C ILE A 261 0.94 16.07 2.50
N SER A 262 1.36 15.47 1.42
CA SER A 262 2.74 15.03 1.23
C SER A 262 3.23 15.33 -0.17
N SER A 263 4.54 15.33 -0.34
CA SER A 263 5.15 15.30 -1.68
C SER A 263 4.62 14.10 -2.48
N PRO A 264 4.61 14.17 -3.80
CA PRO A 264 4.17 13.09 -4.65
C PRO A 264 4.94 11.79 -4.43
N LYS A 265 4.34 10.66 -4.84
CA LYS A 265 4.92 9.31 -4.61
C LYS A 265 6.16 9.01 -5.45
N SER A 266 6.37 9.73 -6.54
CA SER A 266 7.49 9.55 -7.48
C SER A 266 7.95 10.90 -7.98
N ASP A 267 9.22 11.01 -8.34
CA ASP A 267 9.80 12.22 -8.93
C ASP A 267 9.04 12.66 -10.18
N SER A 268 8.53 11.72 -10.99
CA SER A 268 7.68 12.00 -12.15
C SER A 268 6.33 12.65 -11.81
N SER A 269 5.92 12.63 -10.55
CA SER A 269 4.67 13.27 -10.11
C SER A 269 4.88 14.71 -9.65
N ASP A 270 6.13 15.11 -9.35
CA ASP A 270 6.54 16.53 -9.23
C ASP A 270 6.74 17.04 -10.65
N ARG A 271 5.90 17.99 -11.10
CA ARG A 271 5.88 18.40 -12.49
C ARG A 271 5.24 19.75 -12.72
N TRP A 272 5.61 20.37 -13.82
CA TRP A 272 5.02 21.60 -14.32
C TRP A 272 4.05 21.28 -15.46
N ILE A 273 2.84 21.82 -15.39
CA ILE A 273 1.81 21.67 -16.41
C ILE A 273 1.59 23.02 -17.09
N PRO A 274 1.87 23.15 -18.41
CA PRO A 274 1.53 24.34 -19.17
C PRO A 274 0.02 24.56 -19.20
N MET A 275 -0.42 25.80 -19.02
CA MET A 275 -1.82 26.20 -19.14
C MET A 275 -2.15 26.62 -20.59
N THR A 276 -3.33 26.24 -21.05
CA THR A 276 -3.93 26.88 -22.23
C THR A 276 -4.38 28.31 -21.87
N ASP A 277 -4.56 29.18 -22.87
CA ASP A 277 -4.99 30.56 -22.63
C ASP A 277 -6.31 30.62 -21.86
N ASN A 278 -7.29 29.77 -22.20
CA ASN A 278 -8.57 29.72 -21.49
C ASN A 278 -8.40 29.32 -20.00
N VAL A 279 -7.49 28.41 -19.68
CA VAL A 279 -7.19 28.03 -18.29
C VAL A 279 -6.50 29.17 -17.57
N ARG A 280 -5.60 29.89 -18.23
CA ARG A 280 -4.88 31.04 -17.69
C ARG A 280 -5.84 32.20 -17.38
N GLU A 281 -6.74 32.51 -18.28
CA GLU A 281 -7.79 33.53 -18.09
C GLU A 281 -8.70 33.16 -16.90
N LEU A 282 -9.13 31.90 -16.82
CA LEU A 282 -9.94 31.41 -15.72
C LEU A 282 -9.20 31.50 -14.37
N CYS A 283 -7.92 31.12 -14.33
CA CYS A 283 -7.08 31.28 -13.12
C CYS A 283 -6.94 32.75 -12.73
N THR A 284 -6.82 33.67 -13.71
CA THR A 284 -6.74 35.10 -13.45
C THR A 284 -8.04 35.64 -12.83
N ALA A 285 -9.18 35.24 -13.36
CA ALA A 285 -10.49 35.65 -12.86
C ALA A 285 -10.80 35.09 -11.45
N MET A 286 -10.34 33.90 -11.15
CA MET A 286 -10.64 33.20 -9.89
C MET A 286 -9.59 33.42 -8.79
N ARG A 287 -8.45 34.07 -9.10
CA ARG A 287 -7.36 34.24 -8.15
C ARG A 287 -7.78 35.04 -6.93
N ILE A 288 -7.61 34.44 -5.76
CA ILE A 288 -7.84 35.05 -4.46
C ILE A 288 -6.49 35.30 -3.78
N GLY A 289 -6.27 36.51 -3.38
CA GLY A 289 -5.20 37.22 -2.65
C GLY A 289 -3.93 36.49 -2.20
N SER A 290 -4.04 35.45 -1.36
CA SER A 290 -2.88 34.83 -0.71
C SER A 290 -2.29 33.66 -1.51
N PRO A 291 -0.96 33.64 -1.77
CA PRO A 291 -0.28 32.49 -2.37
C PRO A 291 -0.45 31.19 -1.58
N GLU A 292 -0.60 31.28 -0.25
CA GLU A 292 -0.73 30.13 0.64
C GLU A 292 -2.16 29.56 0.67
N ALA A 293 -3.12 30.26 0.09
CA ALA A 293 -4.52 29.82 0.07
C ALA A 293 -4.71 28.61 -0.86
N TYR A 294 -5.45 27.62 -0.38
CA TYR A 294 -5.87 26.48 -1.19
C TYR A 294 -6.83 26.94 -2.29
N VAL A 295 -6.61 26.48 -3.50
CA VAL A 295 -7.42 26.85 -4.69
C VAL A 295 -8.90 26.53 -4.48
N LEU A 296 -9.23 25.38 -3.87
CA LEU A 296 -10.61 24.92 -3.69
C LEU A 296 -11.40 25.62 -2.58
N THR A 297 -10.74 26.38 -1.72
CA THR A 297 -11.42 27.04 -0.58
C THR A 297 -11.13 28.53 -0.49
N GLY A 298 -10.07 28.99 -1.13
CA GLY A 298 -9.58 30.37 -0.97
C GLY A 298 -9.04 30.66 0.43
N SER A 299 -8.81 29.64 1.27
CA SER A 299 -8.37 29.76 2.65
C SER A 299 -6.97 29.18 2.84
N ASN A 300 -6.16 29.83 3.70
CA ASN A 300 -4.86 29.31 4.11
C ASN A 300 -4.99 28.21 5.16
N MET A 301 -6.08 28.20 5.91
CA MET A 301 -6.31 27.32 7.07
C MET A 301 -7.20 26.13 6.75
N HIS A 302 -8.14 26.32 5.81
CA HIS A 302 -9.15 25.30 5.49
C HIS A 302 -8.91 24.73 4.09
N PHE A 303 -8.84 23.41 4.02
CA PHE A 303 -8.71 22.68 2.76
C PHE A 303 -9.97 21.88 2.45
N MET A 304 -10.16 21.55 1.18
CA MET A 304 -11.20 20.64 0.71
C MET A 304 -10.66 19.21 0.66
N GLU A 305 -11.24 18.29 1.42
CA GLU A 305 -10.85 16.90 1.37
C GLU A 305 -11.28 16.21 0.05
N PRO A 306 -10.49 15.27 -0.46
CA PRO A 306 -10.81 14.53 -1.69
C PRO A 306 -12.21 13.90 -1.67
N ARG A 307 -12.67 13.40 -0.53
CA ARG A 307 -14.00 12.80 -0.39
C ARG A 307 -15.12 13.83 -0.60
N ASN A 308 -14.95 15.03 -0.07
CA ASN A 308 -15.92 16.10 -0.19
C ASN A 308 -16.00 16.62 -1.62
N LEU A 309 -14.85 16.80 -2.27
CA LEU A 309 -14.79 17.17 -3.69
C LEU A 309 -15.44 16.10 -4.58
N GLN A 310 -15.18 14.81 -4.29
CA GLN A 310 -15.81 13.70 -5.01
C GLN A 310 -17.34 13.70 -4.86
N TYR A 311 -17.84 14.01 -3.66
CA TYR A 311 -19.28 14.13 -3.43
C TYR A 311 -19.89 15.29 -4.23
N ARG A 312 -19.25 16.48 -4.22
CA ARG A 312 -19.69 17.63 -5.03
C ARG A 312 -19.67 17.30 -6.52
N PHE A 313 -18.60 16.69 -7.01
CA PHE A 313 -18.50 16.26 -8.41
C PHE A 313 -19.64 15.29 -8.78
N SER A 314 -19.94 14.33 -7.92
CA SER A 314 -21.06 13.39 -8.15
C SER A 314 -22.42 14.10 -8.19
N LYS A 315 -22.59 15.20 -7.46
CA LYS A 315 -23.77 16.05 -7.55
C LYS A 315 -23.81 16.75 -8.92
N TYR A 316 -22.74 17.43 -9.32
CA TYR A 316 -22.65 18.16 -10.59
C TYR A 316 -22.94 17.26 -11.79
N THR A 317 -22.35 16.06 -11.82
CA THR A 317 -22.58 15.11 -12.92
C THR A 317 -24.02 14.58 -12.95
N ARG A 318 -24.63 14.34 -11.80
CA ARG A 318 -26.05 13.95 -11.71
C ARG A 318 -26.96 15.05 -12.22
N ASP A 319 -26.72 16.30 -11.81
CA ASP A 319 -27.51 17.46 -12.23
C ASP A 319 -27.40 17.68 -13.76
N CYS A 320 -26.27 17.26 -14.39
CA CYS A 320 -26.08 17.25 -15.84
C CYS A 320 -26.63 16.01 -16.55
N GLY A 321 -27.24 15.05 -15.84
CA GLY A 321 -27.67 13.77 -16.43
C GLY A 321 -26.53 12.85 -16.89
N ILE A 322 -25.35 12.97 -16.26
CA ILE A 322 -24.16 12.17 -16.58
C ILE A 322 -24.00 11.07 -15.51
N SER A 323 -23.99 9.80 -15.95
CA SER A 323 -23.89 8.63 -15.07
C SER A 323 -22.62 7.81 -15.29
N GLY A 324 -22.28 6.93 -14.33
CA GLY A 324 -21.17 5.99 -14.45
C GLY A 324 -19.79 6.64 -14.43
N VAL A 325 -19.65 7.86 -13.92
CA VAL A 325 -18.40 8.65 -13.89
C VAL A 325 -17.89 8.86 -12.46
N THR A 326 -16.58 8.96 -12.35
CA THR A 326 -15.88 9.32 -11.12
C THR A 326 -14.99 10.53 -11.39
N PHE A 327 -14.47 11.18 -10.37
CA PHE A 327 -13.54 12.30 -10.58
C PHE A 327 -12.34 11.91 -11.46
N HIS A 328 -11.88 10.65 -11.36
CA HIS A 328 -10.78 10.16 -12.19
C HIS A 328 -11.16 10.05 -13.69
N THR A 329 -12.44 10.02 -14.00
CA THR A 329 -12.95 10.05 -15.39
C THR A 329 -12.56 11.35 -16.10
N LEU A 330 -12.45 12.48 -15.38
CA LEU A 330 -11.98 13.75 -15.95
C LEU A 330 -10.56 13.61 -16.53
N ARG A 331 -9.67 13.01 -15.75
CA ARG A 331 -8.29 12.75 -16.20
C ARG A 331 -8.23 11.76 -17.36
N HIS A 332 -9.08 10.74 -17.36
CA HIS A 332 -9.18 9.81 -18.49
C HIS A 332 -9.68 10.53 -19.75
N THR A 333 -10.68 11.39 -19.61
CA THR A 333 -11.20 12.21 -20.70
C THR A 333 -10.12 13.14 -21.25
N PHE A 334 -9.44 13.87 -20.38
CA PHE A 334 -8.32 14.73 -20.78
C PHE A 334 -7.27 13.95 -21.58
N ALA A 335 -6.78 12.85 -21.04
CA ALA A 335 -5.75 12.05 -21.70
C ALA A 335 -6.21 11.49 -23.05
N THR A 336 -7.48 11.03 -23.15
CA THR A 336 -8.05 10.55 -24.42
C THR A 336 -8.14 11.68 -25.44
N ARG A 337 -8.61 12.87 -25.05
CA ARG A 337 -8.68 14.04 -25.95
C ARG A 337 -7.29 14.46 -26.43
N CYS A 338 -6.28 14.46 -25.54
CA CYS A 338 -4.90 14.75 -25.95
C CYS A 338 -4.40 13.77 -27.03
N VAL A 339 -4.69 12.47 -26.87
CA VAL A 339 -4.33 11.46 -27.88
C VAL A 339 -5.08 11.69 -29.18
N GLU A 340 -6.38 11.99 -29.14
CA GLU A 340 -7.22 12.27 -30.31
C GLU A 340 -6.73 13.46 -31.13
N VAL A 341 -6.18 14.50 -30.47
CA VAL A 341 -5.60 15.67 -31.14
C VAL A 341 -4.11 15.52 -31.48
N GLY A 342 -3.54 14.33 -31.25
CA GLY A 342 -2.19 13.99 -31.69
C GLY A 342 -1.06 14.40 -30.75
N PHE A 343 -1.31 14.54 -29.44
CA PHE A 343 -0.23 14.78 -28.48
C PHE A 343 0.82 13.67 -28.56
N GLU A 344 2.08 14.06 -28.47
CA GLU A 344 3.19 13.12 -28.29
C GLU A 344 3.03 12.40 -26.96
N ILE A 345 3.11 11.07 -26.98
CA ILE A 345 2.76 10.22 -25.82
C ILE A 345 3.69 10.43 -24.63
N LYS A 346 4.96 10.75 -24.88
CA LYS A 346 5.92 11.05 -23.80
C LYS A 346 5.53 12.34 -23.10
N SER A 347 5.28 13.42 -23.84
CA SER A 347 4.83 14.70 -23.28
C SER A 347 3.52 14.55 -22.51
N LEU A 348 2.56 13.81 -23.03
CA LEU A 348 1.32 13.50 -22.30
C LEU A 348 1.59 12.71 -21.00
N SER A 349 2.51 11.75 -21.03
CA SER A 349 2.89 10.97 -19.84
C SER A 349 3.51 11.86 -18.75
N GLU A 350 4.33 12.82 -19.15
CA GLU A 350 4.96 13.81 -18.25
C GLU A 350 3.90 14.75 -17.64
N ILE A 351 3.00 15.33 -18.46
CA ILE A 351 1.88 16.15 -17.99
C ILE A 351 1.02 15.40 -16.99
N LEU A 352 0.74 14.14 -17.26
CA LEU A 352 -0.04 13.29 -16.36
C LEU A 352 0.77 12.85 -15.12
N GLY A 353 2.09 12.93 -15.12
CA GLY A 353 2.93 12.43 -14.03
C GLY A 353 2.80 10.91 -13.87
N HIS A 354 2.95 10.16 -14.97
CA HIS A 354 3.06 8.71 -14.95
C HIS A 354 4.52 8.31 -14.79
N SER A 355 4.81 7.36 -13.91
CA SER A 355 6.17 6.84 -13.69
C SER A 355 6.73 6.03 -14.86
N ASP A 356 5.88 5.57 -15.77
CA ASP A 356 6.24 4.83 -16.98
C ASP A 356 5.29 5.22 -18.13
N VAL A 357 5.86 5.59 -19.27
CA VAL A 357 5.14 5.95 -20.50
C VAL A 357 4.22 4.82 -20.96
N LYS A 358 4.59 3.55 -20.67
CA LYS A 358 3.75 2.39 -20.95
C LYS A 358 2.35 2.47 -20.31
N ILE A 359 2.22 3.20 -19.19
CA ILE A 359 0.92 3.40 -18.54
C ILE A 359 0.01 4.21 -19.46
N THR A 360 0.52 5.29 -20.04
CA THR A 360 -0.21 6.14 -21.00
C THR A 360 -0.52 5.36 -22.27
N LEU A 361 0.47 4.69 -22.82
CA LEU A 361 0.37 3.93 -24.05
C LEU A 361 -0.67 2.81 -23.94
N ASN A 362 -0.58 1.95 -22.93
CA ASN A 362 -1.50 0.83 -22.74
C ASN A 362 -2.91 1.25 -22.36
N ARG A 363 -3.08 2.45 -21.83
CA ARG A 363 -4.37 2.92 -21.33
C ARG A 363 -5.14 3.75 -22.32
N TYR A 364 -4.48 4.58 -23.10
CA TYR A 364 -5.14 5.58 -23.95
C TYR A 364 -4.87 5.39 -25.45
N VAL A 365 -3.77 4.74 -25.81
CA VAL A 365 -3.42 4.54 -27.22
C VAL A 365 -4.04 3.23 -27.72
N HIS A 366 -5.32 3.28 -28.10
CA HIS A 366 -5.94 2.24 -28.91
C HIS A 366 -5.95 2.73 -30.35
N SER A 367 -4.99 2.25 -31.17
CA SER A 367 -4.90 2.64 -32.57
C SER A 367 -6.17 2.23 -33.30
N SER A 368 -7.07 3.19 -33.56
CA SER A 368 -8.21 2.96 -34.44
C SER A 368 -7.73 2.77 -35.89
N SER A 369 -8.52 2.04 -36.70
CA SER A 369 -8.21 1.91 -38.12
C SER A 369 -8.15 3.26 -38.83
N LYS A 370 -8.92 4.26 -38.38
CA LYS A 370 -8.89 5.63 -38.84
C LYS A 370 -7.53 6.30 -38.54
N MET A 371 -7.03 6.20 -37.29
CA MET A 371 -5.74 6.78 -36.90
C MET A 371 -4.57 6.12 -37.65
N LYS A 372 -4.65 4.80 -37.90
CA LYS A 372 -3.64 4.10 -38.73
C LYS A 372 -3.62 4.66 -40.15
N LYS A 373 -4.79 4.87 -40.75
CA LYS A 373 -4.93 5.43 -42.08
C LYS A 373 -4.38 6.86 -42.13
N GLU A 374 -4.80 7.73 -41.22
CA GLU A 374 -4.32 9.13 -41.12
C GLU A 374 -2.79 9.21 -40.94
N ASN A 375 -2.20 8.28 -40.15
CA ASN A 375 -0.75 8.23 -40.00
C ASN A 375 -0.03 7.73 -41.26
N MET A 376 -0.63 6.78 -42.00
CA MET A 376 -0.11 6.32 -43.29
C MET A 376 -0.22 7.43 -44.34
N ASP A 377 -1.34 8.16 -44.35
CA ASP A 377 -1.56 9.26 -45.29
C ASP A 377 -0.52 10.40 -45.11
N LYS A 378 -0.01 10.62 -43.89
CA LYS A 378 1.09 11.55 -43.65
C LYS A 378 2.40 11.17 -44.36
N LEU A 379 2.65 9.88 -44.64
CA LEU A 379 3.83 9.43 -45.37
C LEU A 379 3.79 9.88 -46.85
N SER A 380 2.61 9.98 -47.44
CA SER A 380 2.46 10.48 -48.82
C SER A 380 2.91 11.92 -49.01
N THR A 381 2.98 12.71 -47.93
CA THR A 381 3.50 14.09 -47.95
C THR A 381 5.03 14.20 -47.96
N ILE A 382 5.73 13.07 -47.70
CA ILE A 382 7.20 12.98 -47.60
C ILE A 382 7.81 12.49 -48.93
N GLY A 383 7.01 12.27 -49.97
CA GLY A 383 7.50 12.00 -51.33
C GLY A 383 7.98 10.55 -51.55
N PHE A 384 7.19 9.56 -51.08
CA PHE A 384 7.30 8.18 -51.54
C PHE A 384 6.48 7.94 -52.78
#